data_564b74133c365f1c1a5cc2d62e1964b5
#
_entry.id   564b74133c365f1c1a5cc2d62e1964b5
#
_cell.length_a   1.000
_cell.length_b   1.000
_cell.length_c   1.000
_cell.angle_alpha   90.00
_cell.angle_beta   90.00
_cell.angle_gamma   90.00
#
_symmetry.space_group_name_H-M   'P 1'
#
loop_
_entity.id
_entity.type
_entity.pdbx_description
1 polymer ?
#
loop_
_entity_poly.entity_id
_entity_poly.type
_entity_poly.pdbx_seq_one_letter_code
_entity_poly.pdbx_strand_id
1 'polypeptide(L)'
;MSTLLAVPELRLRTGPCAGKSFEVHSALRVGRHPYNEVSLPDPAASRYHCWVTATDTGIFVEDLASSNGTWVNGRQVRVRQRLNPGDVLRVGNTEFVFNEEE
;
A
#
# COMPACT_ATOMS: atom_id res chain seq x y z
N MET A 1 -13.70 -16.47 -24.30
CA MET A 1 -13.80 -15.41 -23.34
C MET A 1 -12.50 -15.21 -22.60
N SER A 2 -12.09 -14.03 -22.54
CA SER A 2 -10.88 -13.72 -21.81
C SER A 2 -11.14 -13.75 -20.33
N THR A 3 -10.25 -14.34 -19.58
CA THR A 3 -10.31 -14.28 -18.15
C THR A 3 -9.11 -13.47 -17.68
N LEU A 4 -9.17 -12.21 -17.99
CA LEU A 4 -8.16 -11.32 -17.45
C LEU A 4 -8.36 -11.26 -15.95
N LEU A 5 -7.35 -11.69 -15.23
CA LEU A 5 -7.37 -11.56 -13.80
C LEU A 5 -7.05 -10.12 -13.46
N ALA A 6 -7.82 -9.58 -12.54
CA ALA A 6 -7.50 -8.27 -12.02
C ALA A 6 -6.14 -8.32 -11.34
N VAL A 7 -5.30 -7.36 -11.64
CA VAL A 7 -4.01 -7.23 -10.98
C VAL A 7 -4.15 -6.12 -9.95
N PRO A 8 -4.09 -6.47 -8.65
CA PRO A 8 -4.17 -5.44 -7.62
C PRO A 8 -2.97 -4.51 -7.71
N GLU A 9 -3.21 -3.24 -7.46
CA GLU A 9 -2.13 -2.27 -7.49
C GLU A 9 -2.34 -1.16 -6.47
N LEU A 10 -1.25 -0.59 -6.02
CA LEU A 10 -1.24 0.65 -5.26
C LEU A 10 -0.75 1.75 -6.19
N ARG A 11 -1.56 2.78 -6.35
CA ARG A 11 -1.19 3.92 -7.17
C ARG A 11 -0.92 5.12 -6.30
N LEU A 12 0.25 5.72 -6.47
CA LEU A 12 0.61 6.94 -5.75
C LEU A 12 -0.37 8.06 -6.11
N ARG A 13 -0.92 8.68 -5.09
CA ARG A 13 -1.90 9.74 -5.23
C ARG A 13 -1.28 11.11 -4.99
N THR A 14 -0.19 11.16 -4.23
CA THR A 14 0.43 12.42 -3.82
C THR A 14 1.89 12.48 -4.24
N GLY A 15 2.46 13.67 -4.20
CA GLY A 15 3.86 13.88 -4.45
C GLY A 15 4.22 13.95 -5.92
N PRO A 16 5.52 14.15 -6.22
CA PRO A 16 5.97 14.35 -7.61
C PRO A 16 5.83 13.11 -8.48
N CYS A 17 5.72 11.92 -7.87
CA CYS A 17 5.53 10.68 -8.62
C CYS A 17 4.09 10.21 -8.62
N ALA A 18 3.13 11.10 -8.36
CA ALA A 18 1.72 10.75 -8.37
C ALA A 18 1.37 10.11 -9.72
N GLY A 19 0.60 9.04 -9.66
CA GLY A 19 0.24 8.24 -10.83
C GLY A 19 1.08 6.99 -11.02
N LYS A 20 2.22 6.88 -10.34
CA LYS A 20 3.03 5.67 -10.41
C LYS A 20 2.31 4.54 -9.67
N SER A 21 2.28 3.36 -10.30
CA SER A 21 1.60 2.20 -9.76
C SER A 21 2.58 1.10 -9.38
N PHE A 22 2.22 0.35 -8.34
CA PHE A 22 2.97 -0.80 -7.87
C PHE A 22 2.02 -1.98 -7.81
N GLU A 23 2.30 -3.01 -8.60
CA GLU A 23 1.45 -4.21 -8.63
C GLU A 23 1.72 -5.06 -7.39
N VAL A 24 0.64 -5.61 -6.83
CA VAL A 24 0.74 -6.46 -5.65
C VAL A 24 0.63 -7.91 -6.12
N HIS A 25 1.76 -8.59 -6.25
CA HIS A 25 1.77 -9.99 -6.67
C HIS A 25 1.82 -10.95 -5.48
N SER A 26 2.69 -10.71 -4.53
CA SER A 26 2.75 -11.50 -3.31
C SER A 26 2.80 -10.60 -2.09
N ALA A 27 3.83 -9.77 -2.00
CA ALA A 27 3.96 -8.83 -0.89
C ALA A 27 4.73 -7.60 -1.35
N LEU A 28 4.30 -6.44 -0.86
CA LEU A 28 5.04 -5.20 -1.03
C LEU A 28 5.35 -4.64 0.34
N ARG A 29 6.62 -4.47 0.63
CA ARG A 29 7.04 -3.72 1.81
C ARG A 29 7.11 -2.26 1.44
N VAL A 30 6.60 -1.42 2.32
CA VAL A 30 6.47 0.02 2.08
C VAL A 30 7.22 0.75 3.19
N GLY A 31 8.07 1.69 2.83
CA GLY A 31 8.79 2.48 3.81
C GLY A 31 9.93 3.25 3.18
N ARG A 32 10.72 3.91 4.05
CA ARG A 32 11.81 4.76 3.59
C ARG A 32 13.05 4.00 3.14
N HIS A 33 13.25 2.78 3.67
CA HIS A 33 14.46 2.03 3.36
C HIS A 33 14.47 1.61 1.90
N PRO A 34 15.61 1.74 1.21
CA PRO A 34 15.67 1.41 -0.22
C PRO A 34 15.42 -0.05 -0.57
N TYR A 35 15.50 -0.95 0.39
CA TYR A 35 15.19 -2.36 0.14
C TYR A 35 13.70 -2.67 0.10
N ASN A 36 12.84 -1.70 0.42
CA ASN A 36 11.41 -1.89 0.26
C ASN A 36 11.05 -1.93 -1.22
N GLU A 37 10.09 -2.77 -1.59
CA GLU A 37 9.55 -2.76 -2.96
C GLU A 37 8.97 -1.38 -3.28
N VAL A 38 8.35 -0.75 -2.28
CA VAL A 38 7.86 0.61 -2.41
C VAL A 38 8.69 1.49 -1.48
N SER A 39 9.74 2.06 -2.02
CA SER A 39 10.65 2.91 -1.26
C SER A 39 10.21 4.36 -1.39
N LEU A 40 9.88 4.97 -0.26
CA LEU A 40 9.31 6.32 -0.21
C LEU A 40 10.33 7.32 0.33
N PRO A 41 10.62 8.40 -0.40
CA PRO A 41 11.46 9.47 0.13
C PRO A 41 10.64 10.40 1.03
N ASP A 42 9.99 9.83 2.04
CA ASP A 42 9.07 10.53 2.91
C ASP A 42 9.60 10.47 4.33
N PRO A 43 10.07 11.60 4.90
CA PRO A 43 10.64 11.58 6.25
C PRO A 43 9.64 11.18 7.32
N ALA A 44 8.33 11.30 7.05
CA ALA A 44 7.31 10.87 8.00
C ALA A 44 7.05 9.36 7.94
N ALA A 45 7.60 8.67 6.95
CA ALA A 45 7.48 7.22 6.87
C ALA A 45 8.62 6.55 7.63
N SER A 46 8.30 5.48 8.34
CA SER A 46 9.31 4.65 8.98
C SER A 46 10.10 3.88 7.92
N ARG A 47 11.30 3.43 8.28
CA ARG A 47 12.14 2.68 7.33
C ARG A 47 11.43 1.46 6.80
N TYR A 48 10.81 0.68 7.68
CA TYR A 48 9.92 -0.42 7.32
C TYR A 48 8.59 -0.09 7.96
N HIS A 49 7.67 0.43 7.17
CA HIS A 49 6.47 1.08 7.69
C HIS A 49 5.27 0.13 7.74
N CYS A 50 4.99 -0.50 6.63
CA CYS A 50 3.90 -1.46 6.54
C CYS A 50 4.19 -2.42 5.40
N TRP A 51 3.39 -3.47 5.31
CA TRP A 51 3.45 -4.32 4.14
C TRP A 51 2.04 -4.67 3.69
N VAL A 52 1.94 -4.90 2.39
CA VAL A 52 0.70 -5.22 1.72
C VAL A 52 0.87 -6.60 1.11
N THR A 53 0.01 -7.52 1.48
CA THR A 53 0.15 -8.92 1.07
C THR A 53 -1.05 -9.38 0.28
N ALA A 54 -0.79 -10.20 -0.74
CA ALA A 54 -1.82 -10.87 -1.52
C ALA A 54 -2.02 -12.26 -0.97
N THR A 55 -3.26 -12.59 -0.65
CA THR A 55 -3.64 -13.90 -0.13
C THR A 55 -4.78 -14.46 -0.95
N ASP A 56 -5.18 -15.70 -0.66
CA ASP A 56 -6.31 -16.33 -1.35
C ASP A 56 -7.61 -15.59 -1.11
N THR A 57 -7.70 -14.86 -0.01
CA THR A 57 -8.95 -14.19 0.36
C THR A 57 -8.95 -12.70 0.09
N GLY A 58 -7.85 -12.16 -0.41
CA GLY A 58 -7.80 -10.74 -0.75
C GLY A 58 -6.44 -10.12 -0.47
N ILE A 59 -6.43 -8.79 -0.49
CA ILE A 59 -5.24 -7.99 -0.26
C ILE A 59 -5.37 -7.37 1.12
N PHE A 60 -4.31 -7.48 1.91
CA PHE A 60 -4.31 -7.01 3.30
C PHE A 60 -3.11 -6.12 3.56
N VAL A 61 -3.28 -5.20 4.48
CA VAL A 61 -2.18 -4.34 4.95
C VAL A 61 -1.98 -4.53 6.44
N GLU A 62 -0.69 -4.54 6.85
CA GLU A 62 -0.30 -4.60 8.26
C GLU A 62 0.73 -3.51 8.53
N ASP A 63 0.57 -2.84 9.68
CA ASP A 63 1.54 -1.86 10.13
C ASP A 63 2.71 -2.59 10.81
N LEU A 64 3.92 -2.17 10.52
CA LEU A 64 5.14 -2.79 11.06
C LEU A 64 5.71 -1.95 12.21
N ALA A 65 4.87 -1.64 13.19
CA ALA A 65 5.25 -0.82 14.35
C ALA A 65 5.81 0.53 13.91
N SER A 66 5.15 1.15 12.96
CA SER A 66 5.59 2.44 12.44
C SER A 66 5.43 3.55 13.47
N SER A 67 6.24 4.60 13.32
CA SER A 67 6.20 5.72 14.26
C SER A 67 4.91 6.52 14.17
N ASN A 68 4.38 6.68 12.95
CA ASN A 68 3.22 7.56 12.71
C ASN A 68 1.96 6.81 12.36
N GLY A 69 2.02 5.47 12.31
CA GLY A 69 0.86 4.65 11.98
C GLY A 69 0.63 4.51 10.48
N THR A 70 -0.15 3.52 10.14
CA THR A 70 -0.65 3.26 8.80
C THR A 70 -2.14 3.48 8.83
N TRP A 71 -2.69 4.15 7.80
CA TRP A 71 -4.08 4.61 7.81
C TRP A 71 -4.78 4.18 6.54
N VAL A 72 -6.00 3.69 6.69
CA VAL A 72 -6.86 3.34 5.55
C VAL A 72 -8.14 4.15 5.68
N ASN A 73 -8.40 5.00 4.70
CA ASN A 73 -9.56 5.89 4.67
C ASN A 73 -9.69 6.71 5.96
N GLY A 74 -8.54 7.16 6.49
CA GLY A 74 -8.49 7.98 7.69
C GLY A 74 -8.59 7.21 9.00
N ARG A 75 -8.66 5.88 8.96
CA ARG A 75 -8.69 5.05 10.16
C ARG A 75 -7.37 4.34 10.34
N GLN A 76 -6.83 4.36 11.54
CA GLN A 76 -5.56 3.71 11.81
C GLN A 76 -5.70 2.20 11.75
N VAL A 77 -4.76 1.57 11.06
CA VAL A 77 -4.69 0.11 10.98
C VAL A 77 -4.13 -0.40 12.29
N ARG A 78 -4.94 -1.12 13.05
CA ARG A 78 -4.54 -1.66 14.35
C ARG A 78 -4.13 -3.10 14.28
N VAL A 79 -4.83 -3.83 13.42
CA VAL A 79 -4.53 -5.21 13.11
C VAL A 79 -4.55 -5.32 11.60
N ARG A 80 -4.23 -6.47 11.08
CA ARG A 80 -4.28 -6.73 9.66
C ARG A 80 -5.64 -6.34 9.11
N GLN A 81 -5.63 -5.54 8.06
CA GLN A 81 -6.87 -4.99 7.49
C GLN A 81 -6.94 -5.27 5.99
N ARG A 82 -8.10 -5.70 5.52
CA ARG A 82 -8.33 -5.92 4.11
C ARG A 82 -8.42 -4.58 3.38
N LEU A 83 -7.81 -4.52 2.20
CA LEU A 83 -7.96 -3.38 1.29
C LEU A 83 -9.02 -3.71 0.26
N ASN A 84 -9.92 -2.76 0.04
CA ASN A 84 -10.95 -2.86 -1.00
C ASN A 84 -10.67 -1.82 -2.08
N PRO A 85 -11.07 -2.09 -3.33
CA PRO A 85 -10.85 -1.13 -4.40
C PRO A 85 -11.38 0.25 -4.04
N GLY A 86 -10.56 1.26 -4.29
CA GLY A 86 -10.87 2.65 -3.95
C GLY A 86 -10.38 3.09 -2.59
N ASP A 87 -9.91 2.17 -1.75
CA ASP A 87 -9.38 2.55 -0.44
C ASP A 87 -8.14 3.42 -0.59
N VAL A 88 -8.02 4.41 0.30
CA VAL A 88 -6.86 5.28 0.35
C VAL A 88 -5.98 4.85 1.51
N LEU A 89 -4.78 4.41 1.18
CA LEU A 89 -3.76 3.99 2.14
C LEU A 89 -2.80 5.13 2.37
N ARG A 90 -2.62 5.54 3.62
CA ARG A 90 -1.67 6.60 3.97
C ARG A 90 -0.52 6.05 4.79
N VAL A 91 0.69 6.36 4.34
CA VAL A 91 1.95 5.97 4.95
C VAL A 91 2.79 7.25 5.06
N GLY A 92 2.99 7.72 6.29
CA GLY A 92 3.60 9.03 6.48
C GLY A 92 2.70 10.11 5.89
N ASN A 93 3.26 10.92 5.01
CA ASN A 93 2.49 11.93 4.28
C ASN A 93 2.12 11.46 2.86
N THR A 94 2.41 10.22 2.54
CA THR A 94 2.21 9.67 1.21
C THR A 94 0.90 8.89 1.17
N GLU A 95 0.10 9.14 0.13
CA GLU A 95 -1.16 8.45 -0.05
C GLU A 95 -1.15 7.61 -1.33
N PHE A 96 -1.78 6.45 -1.22
CA PHE A 96 -1.98 5.53 -2.34
C PHE A 96 -3.46 5.24 -2.46
N VAL A 97 -3.91 4.99 -3.68
CA VAL A 97 -5.24 4.43 -3.92
C VAL A 97 -5.06 2.97 -4.31
N PHE A 98 -5.79 2.09 -3.64
CA PHE A 98 -5.79 0.68 -3.98
C PHE A 98 -6.81 0.41 -5.06
N ASN A 99 -6.40 -0.26 -6.12
CA ASN A 99 -7.27 -0.63 -7.23
C ASN A 99 -7.06 -2.08 -7.60
N GLU A 100 -8.13 -2.68 -8.10
CA GLU A 100 -8.10 -4.00 -8.72
C GLU A 100 -8.78 -3.86 -10.05
N GLU A 101 -7.98 -3.74 -11.13
CA GLU A 101 -8.54 -3.55 -12.45
C GLU A 101 -8.34 -4.78 -13.29
N GLU A 102 -9.30 -5.00 -14.15
CA GLU A 102 -9.22 -6.08 -15.12
C GLU A 102 -8.49 -5.64 -16.38
#